data_c0e9c2d35ad7ffe1ececd82ee3fbd87d
#
_entry.id   c0e9c2d35ad7ffe1ececd82ee3fbd87d
#
_cell.length_a   1.000
_cell.length_b   1.000
_cell.length_c   1.000
_cell.angle_alpha   90.00
_cell.angle_beta   90.00
_cell.angle_gamma   90.00
#
_symmetry.space_group_name_H-M   'P 1'
#
loop_
_entity.id
_entity.type
_entity.pdbx_description
1 polymer ?
#
loop_
_entity_poly.entity_id
_entity_poly.type
_entity_poly.pdbx_seq_one_letter_code
_entity_poly.pdbx_strand_id
1 'polypeptide(L)'
;MIRFETQPENYSHWKLAFDGPVATLTLDVAEDKGLAPGYKLKLNSYDLGVDIELHDALNRIRFEHPEVKSVVMTSGKSRMFCSGANIYMLGLSTHAWKVNFCKFTNETRNGIEDSSRYSGLKFLAALNGTTAGGGYEMALACDEIAIVDDRFTTVSLPEVPLLGVLPGTGGLTRIVDKRKVRRDLADVFCTTAEGVRADRAKEWKLVDHVAKPQQFAEFVQKRALDLAQQSDRPGGQGVKLTPLKRELVKVKVDAATRTAEITVHAPEKAPESVDLSADWYPLQLARELDDAILDLRHNHLEVGLWLLKTRGKAEEMLKVDALLEKHASHWLVRETVGLLRRTLARLDVSSRSMFAVFDGESCFAGTLAELAFAADRSYMLDAEPGPSLTLTKANFGSYPMVNGDTRVSAHYCGEVPELPVGSAISARRADELGLVTSAPDDIDFEEEVRIAIEERVSLSPDALTGMEASLRFTGKENMATRVFGRLTAWQNWIFIRPNAVGEHGALKVYGTGSKAKFNWERV
;
A
#
# COMPACT_ATOMS: atom_id res chain seq x y z
N MET A 1 13.94 -14.59 -4.76
CA MET A 1 12.52 -14.21 -4.79
C MET A 1 12.12 -13.80 -3.38
N ILE A 2 11.56 -12.59 -3.22
CA ILE A 2 11.15 -12.02 -1.94
C ILE A 2 9.79 -12.62 -1.57
N ARG A 3 9.63 -13.06 -0.32
CA ARG A 3 8.35 -13.51 0.24
C ARG A 3 7.84 -12.46 1.21
N PHE A 4 6.59 -12.08 1.08
CA PHE A 4 5.93 -11.10 1.95
C PHE A 4 5.17 -11.75 3.10
N GLU A 5 4.95 -13.04 3.03
CA GLU A 5 4.42 -13.83 4.11
C GLU A 5 5.53 -14.27 5.07
N THR A 6 5.30 -14.09 6.35
CA THR A 6 6.16 -14.59 7.42
C THR A 6 5.33 -14.97 8.65
N GLN A 7 5.96 -15.39 9.73
CA GLN A 7 5.31 -15.77 10.99
C GLN A 7 6.18 -15.31 12.16
N PRO A 8 5.59 -15.00 13.34
CA PRO A 8 6.32 -14.48 14.50
C PRO A 8 7.52 -15.34 14.92
N GLU A 9 7.44 -16.66 14.75
CA GLU A 9 8.52 -17.60 15.08
C GLU A 9 9.75 -17.42 14.16
N ASN A 10 9.56 -16.81 13.00
CA ASN A 10 10.61 -16.57 12.02
C ASN A 10 11.16 -15.14 12.06
N TYR A 11 10.61 -14.26 12.91
CA TYR A 11 11.09 -12.89 12.99
C TYR A 11 12.53 -12.83 13.48
N SER A 12 13.32 -12.04 12.79
CA SER A 12 14.72 -11.77 13.11
C SER A 12 14.97 -10.37 13.65
N HIS A 13 14.00 -9.47 13.44
CA HIS A 13 14.16 -8.04 13.63
C HIS A 13 13.14 -7.43 14.59
N TRP A 14 11.95 -8.01 14.67
CA TRP A 14 10.89 -7.55 15.56
C TRP A 14 10.57 -8.59 16.61
N LYS A 15 10.26 -8.12 17.81
CA LYS A 15 9.71 -8.92 18.89
C LYS A 15 8.32 -8.40 19.21
N LEU A 16 7.34 -9.30 19.25
CA LEU A 16 5.95 -8.99 19.57
C LEU A 16 5.59 -9.60 20.91
N ALA A 17 5.12 -8.77 21.83
CA ALA A 17 4.68 -9.19 23.17
C ALA A 17 3.32 -8.59 23.50
N PHE A 18 2.55 -9.26 24.36
CA PHE A 18 1.22 -8.86 24.75
C PHE A 18 1.10 -8.78 26.28
N ASP A 19 0.50 -7.70 26.77
CA ASP A 19 0.17 -7.50 28.19
C ASP A 19 -1.24 -6.89 28.28
N GLY A 20 -2.24 -7.72 28.47
CA GLY A 20 -3.64 -7.32 28.46
C GLY A 20 -4.02 -6.57 27.18
N PRO A 21 -4.52 -5.32 27.27
CA PRO A 21 -4.93 -4.56 26.09
C PRO A 21 -3.76 -3.88 25.34
N VAL A 22 -2.52 -4.12 25.74
CA VAL A 22 -1.32 -3.48 25.18
C VAL A 22 -0.48 -4.51 24.47
N ALA A 23 -0.16 -4.25 23.20
CA ALA A 23 0.90 -4.96 22.48
C ALA A 23 2.18 -4.12 22.47
N THR A 24 3.33 -4.78 22.53
CA THR A 24 4.64 -4.12 22.39
C THR A 24 5.37 -4.70 21.20
N LEU A 25 5.70 -3.84 20.25
CA LEU A 25 6.58 -4.10 19.11
C LEU A 25 7.97 -3.55 19.42
N THR A 26 8.92 -4.44 19.67
CA THR A 26 10.30 -4.08 19.95
C THR A 26 11.17 -4.30 18.73
N LEU A 27 11.72 -3.23 18.17
CA LEU A 27 12.70 -3.27 17.08
C LEU A 27 14.07 -3.67 17.64
N ASP A 28 14.54 -4.85 17.30
CA ASP A 28 15.84 -5.39 17.71
C ASP A 28 16.52 -6.07 16.52
N VAL A 29 16.97 -5.23 15.58
CA VAL A 29 17.44 -5.70 14.27
C VAL A 29 18.66 -6.58 14.40
N ALA A 30 18.61 -7.78 13.82
CA ALA A 30 19.74 -8.67 13.65
C ALA A 30 20.62 -8.16 12.50
N GLU A 31 21.79 -7.61 12.85
CA GLU A 31 22.65 -6.86 11.91
C GLU A 31 23.10 -7.66 10.69
N ASP A 32 23.30 -8.98 10.87
CA ASP A 32 23.82 -9.89 9.85
C ASP A 32 22.72 -10.59 9.04
N LYS A 33 21.43 -10.27 9.30
CA LYS A 33 20.26 -10.86 8.63
C LYS A 33 19.56 -9.91 7.67
N GLY A 34 20.34 -9.13 6.91
CA GLY A 34 19.79 -8.35 5.80
C GLY A 34 19.20 -9.24 4.71
N LEU A 35 18.19 -8.75 4.00
CA LEU A 35 17.46 -9.47 2.95
C LEU A 35 18.36 -9.90 1.77
N ALA A 36 19.45 -9.17 1.53
CA ALA A 36 20.42 -9.46 0.48
C ALA A 36 21.87 -9.35 1.02
N PRO A 37 22.84 -10.02 0.38
CA PRO A 37 24.25 -9.88 0.74
C PRO A 37 24.79 -8.49 0.40
N GLY A 38 25.93 -8.13 1.02
CA GLY A 38 26.66 -6.91 0.70
C GLY A 38 26.47 -5.74 1.67
N TYR A 39 25.57 -5.84 2.64
CA TYR A 39 25.37 -4.83 3.69
C TYR A 39 25.04 -5.47 5.04
N LYS A 40 25.18 -4.67 6.11
CA LYS A 40 24.77 -5.02 7.48
C LYS A 40 23.79 -3.98 8.00
N LEU A 41 22.80 -4.43 8.76
CA LEU A 41 21.75 -3.58 9.36
C LEU A 41 22.20 -2.97 10.69
N LYS A 42 23.27 -2.17 10.67
CA LYS A 42 23.81 -1.52 11.88
C LYS A 42 22.87 -0.44 12.41
N LEU A 43 23.00 -0.10 13.68
CA LEU A 43 22.28 0.99 14.34
C LEU A 43 20.74 0.85 14.22
N ASN A 44 20.24 -0.37 14.29
CA ASN A 44 18.81 -0.64 14.11
C ASN A 44 18.26 -0.08 12.79
N SER A 45 19.10 0.00 11.74
CA SER A 45 18.64 0.37 10.40
C SER A 45 17.79 -0.75 9.81
N TYR A 46 16.96 -0.41 8.84
CA TYR A 46 16.06 -1.38 8.24
C TYR A 46 16.24 -1.52 6.73
N ASP A 47 15.91 -2.69 6.24
CA ASP A 47 15.66 -3.01 4.84
C ASP A 47 14.22 -3.49 4.66
N LEU A 48 13.90 -4.01 3.47
CA LEU A 48 12.57 -4.55 3.18
C LEU A 48 12.18 -5.72 4.09
N GLY A 49 13.15 -6.56 4.53
CA GLY A 49 12.89 -7.69 5.43
C GLY A 49 12.36 -7.24 6.79
N VAL A 50 12.93 -6.16 7.34
CA VAL A 50 12.45 -5.57 8.60
C VAL A 50 11.02 -5.04 8.46
N ASP A 51 10.70 -4.40 7.34
CA ASP A 51 9.36 -3.88 7.08
C ASP A 51 8.34 -4.99 6.78
N ILE A 52 8.75 -6.12 6.19
CA ILE A 52 7.90 -7.32 6.00
C ILE A 52 7.45 -7.87 7.36
N GLU A 53 8.39 -8.02 8.31
CA GLU A 53 8.04 -8.47 9.67
C GLU A 53 7.09 -7.48 10.37
N LEU A 54 7.30 -6.17 10.23
CA LEU A 54 6.39 -5.15 10.78
C LEU A 54 5.00 -5.23 10.16
N HIS A 55 4.91 -5.40 8.84
CA HIS A 55 3.64 -5.56 8.13
C HIS A 55 2.87 -6.79 8.64
N ASP A 56 3.55 -7.94 8.75
CA ASP A 56 2.94 -9.16 9.29
C ASP A 56 2.51 -8.97 10.75
N ALA A 57 3.35 -8.38 11.62
CA ALA A 57 3.04 -8.12 13.02
C ALA A 57 1.78 -7.24 13.18
N LEU A 58 1.64 -6.20 12.36
CA LEU A 58 0.44 -5.35 12.36
C LEU A 58 -0.81 -6.13 11.97
N ASN A 59 -0.72 -7.01 10.97
CA ASN A 59 -1.83 -7.86 10.57
C ASN A 59 -2.19 -8.88 11.67
N ARG A 60 -1.20 -9.47 12.35
CA ARG A 60 -1.46 -10.38 13.48
C ARG A 60 -2.13 -9.67 14.64
N ILE A 61 -1.69 -8.49 15.02
CA ILE A 61 -2.38 -7.69 16.05
C ILE A 61 -3.84 -7.44 15.64
N ARG A 62 -4.11 -7.14 14.36
CA ARG A 62 -5.46 -6.88 13.88
C ARG A 62 -6.37 -8.10 13.91
N PHE A 63 -5.86 -9.26 13.48
CA PHE A 63 -6.68 -10.45 13.27
C PHE A 63 -6.58 -11.47 14.40
N GLU A 64 -5.41 -11.67 14.98
CA GLU A 64 -5.21 -12.67 16.02
C GLU A 64 -5.51 -12.13 17.43
N HIS A 65 -5.40 -10.79 17.62
CA HIS A 65 -5.49 -10.14 18.94
C HIS A 65 -6.49 -8.98 18.95
N PRO A 66 -7.81 -9.26 18.76
CA PRO A 66 -8.83 -8.20 18.82
C PRO A 66 -8.98 -7.55 20.21
N GLU A 67 -8.46 -8.19 21.28
CA GLU A 67 -8.40 -7.64 22.64
C GLU A 67 -7.38 -6.51 22.77
N VAL A 68 -6.37 -6.44 21.90
CA VAL A 68 -5.36 -5.36 21.90
C VAL A 68 -6.00 -4.05 21.48
N LYS A 69 -5.76 -3.00 22.25
CA LYS A 69 -6.31 -1.66 22.04
C LYS A 69 -5.24 -0.59 21.81
N SER A 70 -4.04 -0.82 22.37
CA SER A 70 -2.89 0.06 22.09
C SER A 70 -1.64 -0.74 21.77
N VAL A 71 -0.74 -0.11 21.01
CA VAL A 71 0.52 -0.69 20.57
C VAL A 71 1.66 0.28 20.93
N VAL A 72 2.63 -0.22 21.67
CA VAL A 72 3.88 0.49 21.94
C VAL A 72 4.93 0.04 20.94
N MET A 73 5.55 0.98 20.25
CA MET A 73 6.70 0.73 19.37
C MET A 73 7.97 1.24 20.06
N THR A 74 8.92 0.37 20.32
CA THR A 74 10.16 0.71 21.05
C THR A 74 11.36 -0.03 20.47
N SER A 75 12.56 0.20 21.01
CA SER A 75 13.80 -0.45 20.57
C SER A 75 14.39 -1.35 21.64
N GLY A 76 14.92 -2.49 21.22
CA GLY A 76 15.75 -3.38 22.04
C GLY A 76 17.23 -2.97 22.13
N LYS A 77 17.66 -1.96 21.33
CA LYS A 77 19.05 -1.48 21.34
C LYS A 77 19.25 -0.36 22.35
N SER A 78 20.42 -0.34 22.98
CA SER A 78 20.80 0.74 23.87
C SER A 78 21.08 2.03 23.09
N ARG A 79 20.48 3.15 23.51
CA ARG A 79 20.68 4.50 22.96
C ARG A 79 20.37 4.70 21.48
N MET A 80 19.78 3.70 20.83
CA MET A 80 19.41 3.76 19.42
C MET A 80 17.99 3.22 19.26
N PHE A 81 17.05 4.07 18.85
CA PHE A 81 15.74 3.59 18.45
C PHE A 81 15.81 3.01 17.04
N CYS A 82 16.13 3.84 16.04
CA CYS A 82 16.29 3.43 14.65
C CYS A 82 17.02 4.52 13.85
N SER A 83 18.03 4.15 13.07
CA SER A 83 18.74 5.07 12.19
C SER A 83 18.12 5.23 10.79
N GLY A 84 16.96 4.59 10.54
CA GLY A 84 16.26 4.68 9.27
C GLY A 84 16.63 3.58 8.26
N ALA A 85 16.30 3.81 7.00
CA ALA A 85 16.62 2.88 5.91
C ALA A 85 18.13 2.69 5.77
N ASN A 86 18.55 1.45 5.49
CA ASN A 86 19.96 1.14 5.36
C ASN A 86 20.57 1.79 4.11
N ILE A 87 21.49 2.72 4.30
CA ILE A 87 22.09 3.53 3.22
C ILE A 87 22.92 2.66 2.26
N TYR A 88 23.62 1.64 2.78
CA TYR A 88 24.43 0.73 1.94
C TYR A 88 23.53 -0.12 1.05
N MET A 89 22.42 -0.65 1.58
CA MET A 89 21.39 -1.32 0.80
C MET A 89 20.86 -0.41 -0.33
N LEU A 90 20.53 0.85 -0.01
CA LEU A 90 20.07 1.82 -1.01
C LEU A 90 21.15 2.08 -2.07
N GLY A 91 22.42 2.17 -1.69
CA GLY A 91 23.55 2.35 -2.62
C GLY A 91 23.73 1.19 -3.60
N LEU A 92 23.45 -0.04 -3.17
CA LEU A 92 23.60 -1.25 -3.99
C LEU A 92 22.36 -1.57 -4.87
N SER A 93 21.22 -0.95 -4.59
CA SER A 93 19.95 -1.30 -5.23
C SER A 93 19.71 -0.55 -6.55
N THR A 94 18.97 -1.18 -7.48
CA THR A 94 18.50 -0.52 -8.69
C THR A 94 17.49 0.58 -8.36
N HIS A 95 17.26 1.48 -9.31
CA HIS A 95 16.26 2.54 -9.14
C HIS A 95 14.86 1.98 -8.87
N ALA A 96 14.41 1.02 -9.69
CA ALA A 96 13.09 0.43 -9.54
C ALA A 96 12.93 -0.28 -8.18
N TRP A 97 13.96 -0.99 -7.74
CA TRP A 97 13.94 -1.65 -6.42
C TRP A 97 13.80 -0.62 -5.28
N LYS A 98 14.58 0.47 -5.31
CA LYS A 98 14.50 1.54 -4.29
C LYS A 98 13.10 2.13 -4.17
N VAL A 99 12.46 2.42 -5.32
CA VAL A 99 11.13 3.03 -5.33
C VAL A 99 10.07 2.05 -4.84
N ASN A 100 10.12 0.78 -5.24
CA ASN A 100 9.19 -0.24 -4.75
C ASN A 100 9.39 -0.53 -3.25
N PHE A 101 10.63 -0.53 -2.76
CA PHE A 101 10.93 -0.57 -1.32
C PHE A 101 10.27 0.61 -0.58
N CYS A 102 10.48 1.84 -1.05
CA CYS A 102 9.85 3.03 -0.44
C CYS A 102 8.32 2.96 -0.47
N LYS A 103 7.71 2.42 -1.53
CA LYS A 103 6.27 2.22 -1.59
C LYS A 103 5.76 1.28 -0.50
N PHE A 104 6.39 0.11 -0.35
CA PHE A 104 6.02 -0.84 0.70
C PHE A 104 6.20 -0.25 2.10
N THR A 105 7.32 0.45 2.33
CA THR A 105 7.58 1.16 3.57
C THR A 105 6.48 2.21 3.84
N ASN A 106 6.11 3.02 2.84
CA ASN A 106 5.01 4.00 2.97
C ASN A 106 3.68 3.32 3.28
N GLU A 107 3.36 2.21 2.62
CA GLU A 107 2.13 1.44 2.87
C GLU A 107 2.10 0.89 4.30
N THR A 108 3.24 0.44 4.83
CA THR A 108 3.35 -0.01 6.23
C THR A 108 3.12 1.14 7.21
N ARG A 109 3.72 2.33 6.98
CA ARG A 109 3.50 3.53 7.80
C ARG A 109 2.04 4.01 7.73
N ASN A 110 1.46 4.05 6.52
CA ASN A 110 0.04 4.35 6.34
C ASN A 110 -0.85 3.28 7.00
N GLY A 111 -0.39 2.03 7.07
CA GLY A 111 -1.04 0.93 7.78
C GLY A 111 -1.15 1.15 9.30
N ILE A 112 -0.17 1.82 9.92
CA ILE A 112 -0.24 2.24 11.33
C ILE A 112 -1.36 3.28 11.50
N GLU A 113 -1.38 4.33 10.67
CA GLU A 113 -2.42 5.37 10.70
C GLU A 113 -3.81 4.82 10.36
N ASP A 114 -3.90 3.90 9.42
CA ASP A 114 -5.12 3.17 9.08
C ASP A 114 -5.64 2.33 10.26
N SER A 115 -4.75 1.68 11.00
CA SER A 115 -5.10 0.93 12.22
C SER A 115 -5.71 1.83 13.28
N SER A 116 -5.14 3.02 13.47
CA SER A 116 -5.68 3.99 14.41
C SER A 116 -7.06 4.50 13.99
N ARG A 117 -7.22 4.81 12.72
CA ARG A 117 -8.46 5.41 12.19
C ARG A 117 -9.63 4.42 12.07
N TYR A 118 -9.36 3.18 11.64
CA TYR A 118 -10.42 2.25 11.25
C TYR A 118 -10.53 1.01 12.13
N SER A 119 -9.41 0.57 12.76
CA SER A 119 -9.41 -0.58 13.67
C SER A 119 -9.55 -0.16 15.14
N GLY A 120 -9.44 1.13 15.45
CA GLY A 120 -9.47 1.64 16.82
C GLY A 120 -8.18 1.38 17.61
N LEU A 121 -7.13 0.83 17.01
CA LEU A 121 -5.82 0.67 17.65
C LEU A 121 -5.14 2.04 17.86
N LYS A 122 -4.52 2.23 19.02
CA LYS A 122 -3.75 3.44 19.33
C LYS A 122 -2.27 3.13 19.39
N PHE A 123 -1.45 3.97 18.79
CA PHE A 123 -0.01 3.74 18.69
C PHE A 123 0.79 4.77 19.47
N LEU A 124 1.72 4.30 20.30
CA LEU A 124 2.69 5.10 21.03
C LEU A 124 4.10 4.74 20.56
N ALA A 125 4.81 5.66 19.94
CA ALA A 125 6.24 5.52 19.70
C ALA A 125 7.01 5.89 20.99
N ALA A 126 7.71 4.93 21.58
CA ALA A 126 8.52 5.12 22.78
C ALA A 126 10.00 5.19 22.40
N LEU A 127 10.49 6.41 22.12
CA LEU A 127 11.84 6.67 21.66
C LEU A 127 12.83 6.61 22.84
N ASN A 128 13.33 5.42 23.10
CA ASN A 128 14.34 5.13 24.14
C ASN A 128 15.79 5.32 23.65
N GLY A 129 16.00 5.92 22.49
CA GLY A 129 17.29 6.19 21.89
C GLY A 129 17.18 7.09 20.67
N THR A 130 18.31 7.48 20.09
CA THR A 130 18.39 8.32 18.90
C THR A 130 17.56 7.75 17.75
N THR A 131 16.82 8.62 17.10
CA THR A 131 15.81 8.26 16.08
C THR A 131 16.02 9.17 14.86
N ALA A 132 16.46 8.59 13.75
CA ALA A 132 16.84 9.35 12.57
C ALA A 132 16.15 8.84 11.30
N GLY A 133 15.90 9.74 10.36
CA GLY A 133 15.39 9.42 9.03
C GLY A 133 14.13 8.58 9.06
N GLY A 134 14.12 7.49 8.29
CA GLY A 134 12.99 6.57 8.24
C GLY A 134 12.59 5.95 9.59
N GLY A 135 13.46 5.94 10.59
CA GLY A 135 13.12 5.57 11.97
C GLY A 135 12.21 6.61 12.63
N TYR A 136 12.47 7.90 12.39
CA TYR A 136 11.58 8.95 12.86
C TYR A 136 10.30 9.03 12.01
N GLU A 137 10.37 8.75 10.72
CA GLU A 137 9.18 8.64 9.86
C GLU A 137 8.20 7.55 10.34
N MET A 138 8.73 6.43 10.87
CA MET A 138 7.92 5.40 11.52
C MET A 138 7.24 5.91 12.79
N ALA A 139 7.98 6.62 13.65
CA ALA A 139 7.41 7.25 14.85
C ALA A 139 6.34 8.29 14.51
N LEU A 140 6.53 9.07 13.45
CA LEU A 140 5.55 10.05 12.96
C LEU A 140 4.22 9.41 12.51
N ALA A 141 4.22 8.14 12.13
CA ALA A 141 3.00 7.41 11.79
C ALA A 141 2.16 7.06 13.04
N CYS A 142 2.75 6.98 14.23
CA CYS A 142 2.05 6.72 15.49
C CYS A 142 1.13 7.88 15.89
N ASP A 143 0.17 7.61 16.79
CA ASP A 143 -0.72 8.63 17.34
C ASP A 143 0.03 9.60 18.26
N GLU A 144 0.93 9.05 19.08
CA GLU A 144 1.76 9.83 20.01
C GLU A 144 3.21 9.37 19.98
N ILE A 145 4.10 10.31 20.33
CA ILE A 145 5.54 10.08 20.41
C ILE A 145 6.04 10.53 21.78
N ALA A 146 6.62 9.60 22.54
CA ALA A 146 7.33 9.87 23.78
C ALA A 146 8.84 9.73 23.57
N ILE A 147 9.64 10.69 24.05
CA ILE A 147 11.10 10.65 23.96
C ILE A 147 11.72 10.65 25.36
N VAL A 148 12.78 9.85 25.54
CA VAL A 148 13.59 9.89 26.75
C VAL A 148 14.48 11.11 26.78
N ASP A 149 14.51 11.84 27.89
CA ASP A 149 15.42 12.96 28.13
C ASP A 149 16.67 12.49 28.89
N ASP A 150 17.55 11.85 28.16
CA ASP A 150 18.87 11.36 28.64
C ASP A 150 20.03 12.28 28.22
N ARG A 151 19.74 13.45 27.63
CA ARG A 151 20.66 14.43 27.04
C ARG A 151 21.36 14.00 25.75
N PHE A 152 21.18 12.75 25.28
CA PHE A 152 21.79 12.21 24.07
C PHE A 152 20.77 11.90 22.99
N THR A 153 19.61 11.40 23.39
CA THR A 153 18.54 11.02 22.46
C THR A 153 18.00 12.23 21.68
N THR A 154 17.94 12.07 20.37
CA THR A 154 17.49 13.10 19.42
C THR A 154 16.53 12.50 18.39
N VAL A 155 15.74 13.36 17.77
CA VAL A 155 14.99 13.07 16.54
C VAL A 155 15.55 13.90 15.39
N SER A 156 15.63 13.35 14.17
CA SER A 156 16.12 14.04 12.98
C SER A 156 15.55 13.49 11.68
N LEU A 157 15.51 14.35 10.63
CA LEU A 157 15.31 13.98 9.23
C LEU A 157 16.50 14.50 8.41
N PRO A 158 17.66 13.82 8.47
CA PRO A 158 18.92 14.36 7.96
C PRO A 158 19.17 14.01 6.48
N GLU A 159 18.17 13.56 5.74
CA GLU A 159 18.32 13.06 4.37
C GLU A 159 18.79 14.15 3.41
N VAL A 160 18.27 15.36 3.53
CA VAL A 160 18.66 16.48 2.67
C VAL A 160 20.13 16.87 2.86
N PRO A 161 20.60 17.18 4.10
CA PRO A 161 21.97 17.63 4.29
C PRO A 161 23.01 16.51 4.14
N LEU A 162 22.68 15.25 4.45
CA LEU A 162 23.67 14.17 4.43
C LEU A 162 23.65 13.33 3.16
N LEU A 163 22.49 13.14 2.54
CA LEU A 163 22.32 12.19 1.44
C LEU A 163 21.89 12.83 0.13
N GLY A 164 21.51 14.11 0.15
CA GLY A 164 20.99 14.82 -1.04
C GLY A 164 19.68 14.22 -1.58
N VAL A 165 18.90 13.57 -0.70
CA VAL A 165 17.59 13.01 -1.02
C VAL A 165 16.55 13.51 -0.01
N LEU A 166 15.28 13.20 -0.26
CA LEU A 166 14.19 13.57 0.66
C LEU A 166 13.95 12.47 1.70
N PRO A 167 13.41 12.80 2.89
CA PRO A 167 12.73 11.85 3.77
C PRO A 167 11.53 11.26 3.00
N GLY A 168 11.76 10.13 2.32
CA GLY A 168 10.87 9.60 1.27
C GLY A 168 9.74 8.71 1.78
N THR A 169 9.68 8.45 3.10
CA THR A 169 8.63 7.61 3.68
C THR A 169 7.64 8.40 4.54
N GLY A 170 7.36 9.62 4.10
CA GLY A 170 6.27 10.46 4.56
C GLY A 170 6.65 11.47 5.66
N GLY A 171 7.94 11.63 5.96
CA GLY A 171 8.41 12.53 7.01
C GLY A 171 8.05 13.98 6.76
N LEU A 172 8.38 14.52 5.58
CA LEU A 172 8.07 15.90 5.21
C LEU A 172 6.58 16.22 5.32
N THR A 173 5.74 15.31 4.85
CA THR A 173 4.28 15.49 4.89
C THR A 173 3.77 15.43 6.33
N ARG A 174 4.20 14.42 7.12
CA ARG A 174 3.69 14.24 8.48
C ARG A 174 4.12 15.34 9.44
N ILE A 175 5.31 15.91 9.32
CA ILE A 175 5.72 17.01 10.22
C ILE A 175 4.87 18.27 10.01
N VAL A 176 4.45 18.57 8.80
CA VAL A 176 3.60 19.76 8.52
C VAL A 176 2.11 19.44 8.59
N ASP A 177 1.64 18.36 7.95
CA ASP A 177 0.20 18.09 7.81
C ASP A 177 -0.38 17.39 9.05
N LYS A 178 0.37 16.50 9.70
CA LYS A 178 -0.08 15.77 10.91
C LYS A 178 0.35 16.48 12.19
N ARG A 179 1.64 16.75 12.34
CA ARG A 179 2.22 17.35 13.55
C ARG A 179 1.99 18.86 13.66
N LYS A 180 1.68 19.53 12.55
CA LYS A 180 1.48 20.99 12.50
C LYS A 180 2.70 21.76 13.01
N VAL A 181 3.89 21.25 12.69
CA VAL A 181 5.13 21.99 12.90
C VAL A 181 5.11 23.24 12.04
N ARG A 182 5.44 24.39 12.61
CA ARG A 182 5.52 25.64 11.88
C ARG A 182 6.53 25.53 10.72
N ARG A 183 6.15 26.00 9.53
CA ARG A 183 6.90 25.72 8.28
C ARG A 183 8.38 26.09 8.34
N ASP A 184 8.73 27.21 8.95
CA ASP A 184 10.12 27.65 9.11
C ASP A 184 10.93 26.72 10.05
N LEU A 185 10.31 26.21 11.12
CA LEU A 185 10.92 25.22 12.01
C LEU A 185 11.06 23.85 11.31
N ALA A 186 10.10 23.50 10.48
CA ALA A 186 10.18 22.27 9.66
C ALA A 186 11.32 22.38 8.63
N ASP A 187 11.51 23.55 8.02
CA ASP A 187 12.63 23.81 7.10
C ASP A 187 13.98 23.63 7.82
N VAL A 188 14.16 24.30 8.96
CA VAL A 188 15.37 24.15 9.79
C VAL A 188 15.61 22.69 10.19
N PHE A 189 14.56 22.00 10.65
CA PHE A 189 14.64 20.60 11.07
C PHE A 189 15.09 19.67 9.94
N CYS A 190 14.58 19.86 8.73
CA CYS A 190 14.88 19.00 7.57
C CYS A 190 16.18 19.37 6.85
N THR A 191 16.77 20.54 7.15
CA THR A 191 18.04 21.00 6.54
C THR A 191 19.22 20.94 7.51
N THR A 192 18.99 20.47 8.75
CA THR A 192 20.03 20.31 9.78
C THR A 192 20.36 18.84 9.96
N ALA A 193 21.66 18.49 9.96
CA ALA A 193 22.11 17.11 10.16
C ALA A 193 22.01 16.68 11.63
N GLU A 194 22.24 17.61 12.56
CA GLU A 194 22.12 17.38 13.98
C GLU A 194 20.67 17.19 14.40
N GLY A 195 20.43 16.21 15.25
CA GLY A 195 19.11 15.94 15.76
C GLY A 195 18.66 16.96 16.82
N VAL A 196 17.34 17.04 17.00
CA VAL A 196 16.69 17.88 18.01
C VAL A 196 16.44 17.07 19.28
N ARG A 197 16.87 17.61 20.45
CA ARG A 197 16.74 16.97 21.76
C ARG A 197 15.34 17.18 22.37
N ALA A 198 15.04 16.38 23.37
CA ALA A 198 13.74 16.21 24.01
C ALA A 198 12.94 17.51 24.21
N ASP A 199 13.45 18.49 24.96
CA ASP A 199 12.71 19.71 25.27
C ASP A 199 12.36 20.53 24.03
N ARG A 200 13.36 20.75 23.15
CA ARG A 200 13.14 21.46 21.89
C ARG A 200 12.26 20.67 20.93
N ALA A 201 12.39 19.33 20.91
CA ALA A 201 11.52 18.49 20.09
C ALA A 201 10.06 18.64 20.51
N LYS A 202 9.78 18.74 21.80
CA LYS A 202 8.44 19.00 22.33
C LYS A 202 7.97 20.42 21.99
N GLU A 203 8.80 21.43 22.19
CA GLU A 203 8.50 22.81 21.83
C GLU A 203 8.13 22.95 20.34
N TRP A 204 8.84 22.26 19.48
CA TRP A 204 8.60 22.26 18.03
C TRP A 204 7.51 21.31 17.58
N LYS A 205 6.81 20.63 18.50
CA LYS A 205 5.76 19.63 18.21
C LYS A 205 6.26 18.38 17.46
N LEU A 206 7.57 18.14 17.48
CA LEU A 206 8.14 16.92 16.89
C LEU A 206 7.81 15.68 17.74
N VAL A 207 7.65 15.85 19.05
CA VAL A 207 7.22 14.81 19.99
C VAL A 207 6.11 15.33 20.91
N ASP A 208 5.35 14.44 21.54
CA ASP A 208 4.25 14.79 22.44
C ASP A 208 4.68 14.81 23.90
N HIS A 209 5.54 13.85 24.29
CA HIS A 209 5.91 13.63 25.67
C HIS A 209 7.42 13.53 25.85
N VAL A 210 7.87 14.01 26.98
CA VAL A 210 9.26 13.91 27.44
C VAL A 210 9.27 13.31 28.84
N ALA A 211 10.11 12.29 29.09
CA ALA A 211 10.27 11.70 30.40
C ALA A 211 11.73 11.40 30.70
N LYS A 212 12.13 11.53 31.98
CA LYS A 212 13.50 11.21 32.42
C LYS A 212 13.77 9.71 32.36
N PRO A 213 15.02 9.27 32.16
CA PRO A 213 15.33 7.84 31.99
C PRO A 213 14.75 6.94 33.10
N GLN A 214 14.80 7.39 34.35
CA GLN A 214 14.31 6.61 35.49
C GLN A 214 12.78 6.42 35.51
N GLN A 215 12.05 7.30 34.83
CA GLN A 215 10.59 7.34 34.79
C GLN A 215 10.03 6.88 33.42
N PHE A 216 10.90 6.71 32.43
CA PHE A 216 10.47 6.52 31.05
C PHE A 216 9.65 5.25 30.85
N ALA A 217 10.08 4.12 31.42
CA ALA A 217 9.38 2.85 31.30
C ALA A 217 7.97 2.91 31.93
N GLU A 218 7.89 3.46 33.15
CA GLU A 218 6.62 3.63 33.87
C GLU A 218 5.68 4.58 33.11
N PHE A 219 6.24 5.69 32.59
CA PHE A 219 5.48 6.65 31.78
C PHE A 219 4.89 5.99 30.54
N VAL A 220 5.70 5.22 29.78
CA VAL A 220 5.27 4.53 28.57
C VAL A 220 4.15 3.53 28.86
N GLN A 221 4.32 2.72 29.92
CA GLN A 221 3.29 1.75 30.33
C GLN A 221 1.97 2.44 30.70
N LYS A 222 2.03 3.47 31.53
CA LYS A 222 0.84 4.24 31.91
C LYS A 222 0.18 4.88 30.69
N ARG A 223 0.96 5.52 29.79
CA ARG A 223 0.41 6.18 28.63
C ARG A 223 -0.22 5.21 27.65
N ALA A 224 0.38 4.02 27.46
CA ALA A 224 -0.20 2.96 26.63
C ALA A 224 -1.57 2.49 27.18
N LEU A 225 -1.70 2.34 28.51
CA LEU A 225 -2.99 2.01 29.14
C LEU A 225 -4.01 3.14 28.97
N ASP A 226 -3.61 4.41 29.14
CA ASP A 226 -4.49 5.57 28.89
C ASP A 226 -4.98 5.61 27.44
N LEU A 227 -4.13 5.30 26.48
CA LEU A 227 -4.48 5.20 25.06
C LEU A 227 -5.43 4.01 24.80
N ALA A 228 -5.20 2.88 25.46
CA ALA A 228 -6.08 1.72 25.37
C ALA A 228 -7.51 2.04 25.85
N GLN A 229 -7.66 2.89 26.87
CA GLN A 229 -8.97 3.35 27.35
C GLN A 229 -9.70 4.26 26.35
N GLN A 230 -8.97 4.93 25.46
CA GLN A 230 -9.54 5.79 24.41
C GLN A 230 -9.95 5.02 23.16
N SER A 231 -9.62 3.73 23.09
CA SER A 231 -9.93 2.87 21.96
C SER A 231 -11.39 2.43 21.94
N ASP A 232 -12.05 2.57 20.80
CA ASP A 232 -13.38 2.03 20.52
C ASP A 232 -13.34 0.64 19.87
N ARG A 233 -12.16 0.02 19.85
CA ARG A 233 -11.96 -1.29 19.21
C ARG A 233 -12.82 -2.35 19.90
N PRO A 234 -13.71 -3.05 19.14
CA PRO A 234 -14.47 -4.15 19.69
C PRO A 234 -13.56 -5.34 19.98
N GLY A 235 -13.70 -5.93 21.16
CA GLY A 235 -13.06 -7.20 21.49
C GLY A 235 -13.73 -8.38 20.77
N GLY A 236 -13.09 -9.55 20.85
CA GLY A 236 -13.62 -10.79 20.28
C GLY A 236 -12.63 -11.93 20.39
N GLN A 237 -13.00 -13.09 19.85
CA GLN A 237 -12.06 -14.19 19.64
C GLN A 237 -11.23 -13.90 18.41
N GLY A 238 -9.90 -14.01 18.51
CA GLY A 238 -8.97 -13.81 17.38
C GLY A 238 -9.05 -14.92 16.34
N VAL A 239 -8.62 -14.58 15.13
CA VAL A 239 -8.48 -15.51 14.00
C VAL A 239 -7.01 -15.74 13.76
N LYS A 240 -6.52 -16.98 13.96
CA LYS A 240 -5.13 -17.34 13.68
C LYS A 240 -4.87 -17.29 12.18
N LEU A 241 -3.91 -16.46 11.76
CA LEU A 241 -3.48 -16.38 10.37
C LEU A 241 -2.57 -17.56 10.03
N THR A 242 -3.12 -18.53 9.33
CA THR A 242 -2.39 -19.71 8.81
C THR A 242 -1.51 -19.33 7.61
N PRO A 243 -0.46 -20.15 7.30
CA PRO A 243 0.32 -19.95 6.09
C PRO A 243 -0.53 -19.87 4.84
N LEU A 244 -0.22 -18.90 3.98
CA LEU A 244 -1.00 -18.58 2.80
C LEU A 244 -0.78 -19.64 1.69
N LYS A 245 -1.89 -20.06 1.08
CA LYS A 245 -1.88 -20.83 -0.17
C LYS A 245 -2.75 -20.08 -1.16
N ARG A 246 -2.18 -19.66 -2.30
CA ARG A 246 -2.95 -18.97 -3.35
C ARG A 246 -3.86 -19.96 -4.09
N GLU A 247 -5.11 -20.06 -3.67
CA GLU A 247 -6.15 -20.90 -4.27
C GLU A 247 -7.19 -20.06 -5.05
N LEU A 248 -7.55 -18.89 -4.52
CA LEU A 248 -8.53 -17.97 -5.09
C LEU A 248 -7.91 -17.00 -6.11
N VAL A 249 -6.62 -16.66 -5.95
CA VAL A 249 -5.92 -15.71 -6.82
C VAL A 249 -4.81 -16.43 -7.57
N LYS A 250 -4.99 -16.60 -8.87
CA LYS A 250 -3.99 -17.21 -9.77
C LYS A 250 -3.23 -16.13 -10.50
N VAL A 251 -1.92 -16.28 -10.58
CA VAL A 251 -1.02 -15.37 -11.30
C VAL A 251 -0.26 -16.16 -12.35
N LYS A 252 -0.34 -15.70 -13.59
CA LYS A 252 0.43 -16.23 -14.72
C LYS A 252 1.28 -15.11 -15.30
N VAL A 253 2.60 -15.23 -15.19
CA VAL A 253 3.57 -14.26 -15.73
C VAL A 253 4.04 -14.70 -17.10
N ASP A 254 3.98 -13.80 -18.06
CA ASP A 254 4.63 -13.94 -19.35
C ASP A 254 5.74 -12.89 -19.47
N ALA A 255 6.97 -13.34 -19.26
CA ALA A 255 8.15 -12.48 -19.35
C ALA A 255 8.44 -12.01 -20.78
N ALA A 256 8.06 -12.77 -21.81
CA ALA A 256 8.29 -12.41 -23.20
C ALA A 256 7.45 -11.20 -23.63
N THR A 257 6.20 -11.16 -23.20
CA THR A 257 5.28 -10.05 -23.45
C THR A 257 5.31 -9.00 -22.32
N ARG A 258 6.03 -9.25 -21.23
CA ARG A 258 6.07 -8.39 -20.03
C ARG A 258 4.70 -8.13 -19.43
N THR A 259 3.85 -9.17 -19.43
CA THR A 259 2.50 -9.14 -18.87
C THR A 259 2.34 -10.11 -17.72
N ALA A 260 1.38 -9.85 -16.84
CA ALA A 260 0.89 -10.83 -15.89
C ALA A 260 -0.64 -10.87 -15.93
N GLU A 261 -1.19 -12.07 -15.97
CA GLU A 261 -2.60 -12.31 -15.79
C GLU A 261 -2.86 -12.58 -14.30
N ILE A 262 -3.75 -11.81 -13.71
CA ILE A 262 -4.25 -11.98 -12.34
C ILE A 262 -5.70 -12.40 -12.45
N THR A 263 -5.97 -13.68 -12.16
CA THR A 263 -7.34 -14.23 -12.19
C THR A 263 -7.84 -14.42 -10.76
N VAL A 264 -8.89 -13.72 -10.42
CA VAL A 264 -9.53 -13.76 -9.09
C VAL A 264 -10.83 -14.56 -9.16
N HIS A 265 -10.96 -15.55 -8.28
CA HIS A 265 -12.13 -16.43 -8.26
C HIS A 265 -13.14 -16.01 -7.20
N ALA A 266 -14.39 -15.84 -7.61
CA ALA A 266 -15.54 -15.83 -6.69
C ALA A 266 -15.66 -17.19 -5.98
N PRO A 267 -16.33 -17.29 -4.83
CA PRO A 267 -16.50 -18.57 -4.17
C PRO A 267 -17.43 -19.47 -4.98
N GLU A 268 -17.23 -20.78 -4.92
CA GLU A 268 -18.17 -21.75 -5.51
C GLU A 268 -19.55 -21.66 -4.83
N LYS A 269 -19.55 -21.43 -3.51
CA LYS A 269 -20.70 -21.15 -2.66
C LYS A 269 -20.32 -20.05 -1.65
N ALA A 270 -21.12 -19.01 -1.57
CA ALA A 270 -20.93 -17.95 -0.60
C ALA A 270 -21.02 -18.48 0.85
N PRO A 271 -20.19 -17.97 1.79
CA PRO A 271 -20.32 -18.31 3.20
C PRO A 271 -21.67 -17.82 3.73
N GLU A 272 -22.31 -18.66 4.57
CA GLU A 272 -23.63 -18.37 5.15
C GLU A 272 -23.54 -17.48 6.40
N SER A 273 -22.35 -17.42 7.02
CA SER A 273 -22.08 -16.65 8.24
C SER A 273 -20.65 -16.12 8.27
N VAL A 274 -20.38 -15.24 9.22
CA VAL A 274 -19.01 -14.83 9.57
C VAL A 274 -18.33 -16.01 10.26
N ASP A 275 -17.23 -16.48 9.67
CA ASP A 275 -16.43 -17.57 10.22
C ASP A 275 -15.09 -17.04 10.74
N LEU A 276 -14.72 -17.44 11.96
CA LEU A 276 -13.46 -17.06 12.61
C LEU A 276 -12.30 -17.93 12.12
N SER A 277 -12.15 -18.03 10.80
CA SER A 277 -11.11 -18.80 10.11
C SER A 277 -10.32 -17.92 9.15
N ALA A 278 -9.03 -18.21 9.00
CA ALA A 278 -8.20 -17.58 7.97
C ALA A 278 -8.64 -17.97 6.53
N ASP A 279 -9.36 -19.07 6.41
CA ASP A 279 -9.90 -19.59 5.16
C ASP A 279 -11.33 -19.08 4.87
N TRP A 280 -11.86 -18.21 5.75
CA TRP A 280 -13.13 -17.52 5.44
C TRP A 280 -12.95 -16.68 4.17
N TYR A 281 -13.75 -16.96 3.14
CA TYR A 281 -13.55 -16.48 1.78
C TYR A 281 -13.15 -15.00 1.67
N PRO A 282 -13.83 -14.01 2.32
CA PRO A 282 -13.43 -12.61 2.17
C PRO A 282 -12.03 -12.30 2.75
N LEU A 283 -11.64 -12.97 3.83
CA LEU A 283 -10.32 -12.80 4.44
C LEU A 283 -9.25 -13.49 3.61
N GLN A 284 -9.51 -14.71 3.15
CA GLN A 284 -8.61 -15.46 2.26
C GLN A 284 -8.37 -14.69 0.97
N LEU A 285 -9.44 -14.21 0.31
CA LEU A 285 -9.35 -13.38 -0.89
C LEU A 285 -8.45 -12.16 -0.69
N ALA A 286 -8.67 -11.41 0.39
CA ALA A 286 -7.89 -10.22 0.69
C ALA A 286 -6.40 -10.53 0.85
N ARG A 287 -6.07 -11.59 1.58
CA ARG A 287 -4.69 -12.03 1.82
C ARG A 287 -4.01 -12.52 0.55
N GLU A 288 -4.68 -13.33 -0.24
CA GLU A 288 -4.13 -13.87 -1.49
C GLU A 288 -3.90 -12.77 -2.55
N LEU A 289 -4.83 -11.83 -2.65
CA LEU A 289 -4.70 -10.71 -3.58
C LEU A 289 -3.57 -9.76 -3.14
N ASP A 290 -3.44 -9.48 -1.84
CA ASP A 290 -2.35 -8.67 -1.30
C ASP A 290 -0.98 -9.28 -1.61
N ASP A 291 -0.82 -10.59 -1.36
CA ASP A 291 0.41 -11.34 -1.66
C ASP A 291 0.72 -11.35 -3.16
N ALA A 292 -0.29 -11.57 -4.02
CA ALA A 292 -0.12 -11.57 -5.47
C ALA A 292 0.36 -10.21 -6.01
N ILE A 293 -0.20 -9.10 -5.52
CA ILE A 293 0.21 -7.75 -5.91
C ILE A 293 1.64 -7.46 -5.44
N LEU A 294 1.99 -7.83 -4.21
CA LEU A 294 3.32 -7.61 -3.66
C LEU A 294 4.39 -8.45 -4.38
N ASP A 295 4.08 -9.69 -4.69
CA ASP A 295 4.94 -10.59 -5.47
C ASP A 295 5.25 -10.00 -6.85
N LEU A 296 4.21 -9.64 -7.61
CA LEU A 296 4.37 -9.05 -8.94
C LEU A 296 5.16 -7.73 -8.90
N ARG A 297 4.91 -6.90 -7.90
CA ARG A 297 5.52 -5.58 -7.79
C ARG A 297 7.02 -5.63 -7.46
N HIS A 298 7.47 -6.62 -6.71
CA HIS A 298 8.85 -6.70 -6.22
C HIS A 298 9.70 -7.77 -6.92
N ASN A 299 9.09 -8.87 -7.34
CA ASN A 299 9.80 -9.97 -7.97
C ASN A 299 9.76 -9.95 -9.51
N HIS A 300 8.86 -9.14 -10.12
CA HIS A 300 8.65 -9.08 -11.56
C HIS A 300 8.68 -7.63 -12.06
N LEU A 301 9.83 -6.96 -11.87
CA LEU A 301 9.98 -5.53 -12.15
C LEU A 301 9.70 -5.16 -13.59
N GLU A 302 10.04 -6.03 -14.55
CA GLU A 302 9.85 -5.80 -15.99
C GLU A 302 8.42 -6.06 -16.47
N VAL A 303 7.56 -6.66 -15.63
CA VAL A 303 6.15 -6.85 -15.94
C VAL A 303 5.42 -5.52 -15.82
N GLY A 304 5.16 -4.90 -16.97
CA GLY A 304 4.59 -3.55 -17.04
C GLY A 304 3.08 -3.49 -17.16
N LEU A 305 2.42 -4.57 -17.58
CA LEU A 305 0.97 -4.65 -17.77
C LEU A 305 0.37 -5.83 -17.01
N TRP A 306 -0.65 -5.57 -16.21
CA TRP A 306 -1.45 -6.58 -15.53
C TRP A 306 -2.82 -6.72 -16.19
N LEU A 307 -3.17 -7.95 -16.55
CA LEU A 307 -4.50 -8.31 -17.06
C LEU A 307 -5.33 -8.82 -15.89
N LEU A 308 -6.34 -8.06 -15.52
CA LEU A 308 -7.23 -8.38 -14.40
C LEU A 308 -8.42 -9.17 -14.94
N LYS A 309 -8.57 -10.39 -14.46
CA LYS A 309 -9.65 -11.31 -14.81
C LYS A 309 -10.35 -11.82 -13.57
N THR A 310 -11.59 -12.22 -13.72
CA THR A 310 -12.38 -12.82 -12.65
C THR A 310 -13.07 -14.09 -13.16
N ARG A 311 -13.36 -15.02 -12.26
CA ARG A 311 -14.03 -16.28 -12.56
C ARG A 311 -15.07 -16.60 -11.49
N GLY A 312 -16.11 -17.32 -11.86
CA GLY A 312 -17.12 -17.83 -10.94
C GLY A 312 -18.50 -17.25 -11.19
N LYS A 313 -19.37 -17.30 -10.18
CA LYS A 313 -20.78 -16.90 -10.29
C LYS A 313 -21.01 -15.54 -9.62
N ALA A 314 -21.54 -14.58 -10.35
CA ALA A 314 -21.89 -13.26 -9.84
C ALA A 314 -22.82 -13.34 -8.61
N GLU A 315 -23.81 -14.24 -8.64
CA GLU A 315 -24.77 -14.45 -7.55
C GLU A 315 -24.10 -14.78 -6.22
N GLU A 316 -23.06 -15.62 -6.25
CA GLU A 316 -22.33 -15.99 -5.04
C GLU A 316 -21.51 -14.80 -4.49
N MET A 317 -20.93 -13.99 -5.37
CA MET A 317 -20.21 -12.77 -4.95
C MET A 317 -21.17 -11.72 -4.36
N LEU A 318 -22.35 -11.55 -4.93
CA LEU A 318 -23.39 -10.66 -4.38
C LEU A 318 -23.84 -11.10 -2.97
N LYS A 319 -23.93 -12.41 -2.71
CA LYS A 319 -24.22 -12.93 -1.36
C LYS A 319 -23.08 -12.63 -0.38
N VAL A 320 -21.82 -12.68 -0.83
CA VAL A 320 -20.67 -12.27 -0.01
C VAL A 320 -20.79 -10.81 0.40
N ASP A 321 -21.04 -9.91 -0.55
CA ASP A 321 -21.19 -8.48 -0.27
C ASP A 321 -22.36 -8.20 0.67
N ALA A 322 -23.49 -8.87 0.47
CA ALA A 322 -24.65 -8.79 1.36
C ALA A 322 -24.34 -9.27 2.79
N LEU A 323 -23.53 -10.34 2.93
CA LEU A 323 -23.07 -10.83 4.22
C LEU A 323 -22.18 -9.80 4.92
N LEU A 324 -21.23 -9.21 4.20
CA LEU A 324 -20.34 -8.17 4.73
C LEU A 324 -21.13 -6.92 5.15
N GLU A 325 -22.09 -6.46 4.35
CA GLU A 325 -22.97 -5.33 4.67
C GLU A 325 -23.80 -5.62 5.92
N LYS A 326 -24.44 -6.80 5.99
CA LYS A 326 -25.27 -7.23 7.12
C LYS A 326 -24.51 -7.27 8.45
N HIS A 327 -23.24 -7.66 8.41
CA HIS A 327 -22.39 -7.83 9.58
C HIS A 327 -21.30 -6.75 9.70
N ALA A 328 -21.50 -5.56 9.13
CA ALA A 328 -20.51 -4.47 9.08
C ALA A 328 -20.00 -4.02 10.46
N SER A 329 -20.77 -4.20 11.53
CA SER A 329 -20.35 -3.90 12.91
C SER A 329 -19.48 -4.99 13.56
N HIS A 330 -19.44 -6.20 12.99
CA HIS A 330 -18.64 -7.31 13.52
C HIS A 330 -17.15 -7.01 13.32
N TRP A 331 -16.34 -7.19 14.37
CA TRP A 331 -14.92 -6.83 14.36
C TRP A 331 -14.14 -7.46 13.20
N LEU A 332 -14.35 -8.77 12.92
CA LEU A 332 -13.65 -9.46 11.83
C LEU A 332 -14.06 -8.91 10.46
N VAL A 333 -15.34 -8.58 10.27
CA VAL A 333 -15.83 -7.97 9.03
C VAL A 333 -15.18 -6.60 8.82
N ARG A 334 -15.12 -5.75 9.85
CA ARG A 334 -14.43 -4.45 9.78
C ARG A 334 -12.96 -4.60 9.38
N GLU A 335 -12.24 -5.52 10.01
CA GLU A 335 -10.82 -5.76 9.70
C GLU A 335 -10.63 -6.33 8.29
N THR A 336 -11.51 -7.25 7.86
CA THR A 336 -11.45 -7.87 6.52
C THR A 336 -11.77 -6.87 5.41
N VAL A 337 -12.83 -6.07 5.56
CA VAL A 337 -13.14 -4.97 4.63
C VAL A 337 -12.01 -3.94 4.62
N GLY A 338 -11.41 -3.65 5.78
CA GLY A 338 -10.22 -2.81 5.89
C GLY A 338 -9.00 -3.39 5.15
N LEU A 339 -8.78 -4.70 5.22
CA LEU A 339 -7.71 -5.37 4.48
C LEU A 339 -7.97 -5.33 2.97
N LEU A 340 -9.19 -5.67 2.52
CA LEU A 340 -9.59 -5.54 1.11
C LEU A 340 -9.37 -4.13 0.58
N ARG A 341 -9.78 -3.11 1.35
CA ARG A 341 -9.55 -1.70 0.99
C ARG A 341 -8.07 -1.38 0.80
N ARG A 342 -7.20 -1.80 1.74
CA ARG A 342 -5.75 -1.57 1.65
C ARG A 342 -5.11 -2.33 0.50
N THR A 343 -5.54 -3.56 0.27
CA THR A 343 -5.08 -4.41 -0.83
C THR A 343 -5.45 -3.78 -2.19
N LEU A 344 -6.70 -3.37 -2.37
CA LEU A 344 -7.13 -2.69 -3.58
C LEU A 344 -6.42 -1.34 -3.78
N ALA A 345 -6.15 -0.61 -2.69
CA ALA A 345 -5.39 0.64 -2.73
C ALA A 345 -3.93 0.44 -3.20
N ARG A 346 -3.34 -0.76 -3.06
CA ARG A 346 -2.03 -1.06 -3.66
C ARG A 346 -2.05 -0.99 -5.18
N LEU A 347 -3.17 -1.36 -5.82
CA LEU A 347 -3.34 -1.23 -7.27
C LEU A 347 -3.15 0.23 -7.71
N ASP A 348 -3.71 1.18 -6.96
CA ASP A 348 -3.67 2.61 -7.28
C ASP A 348 -2.23 3.12 -7.40
N VAL A 349 -1.29 2.59 -6.60
CA VAL A 349 0.10 3.08 -6.47
C VAL A 349 1.15 2.11 -7.01
N SER A 350 0.74 1.02 -7.66
CA SER A 350 1.68 0.00 -8.14
C SER A 350 2.46 0.39 -9.40
N SER A 351 2.13 1.49 -10.05
CA SER A 351 2.79 1.96 -11.29
C SER A 351 2.89 0.86 -12.36
N ARG A 352 1.85 0.07 -12.50
CA ARG A 352 1.65 -0.90 -13.58
C ARG A 352 0.43 -0.49 -14.38
N SER A 353 0.48 -0.63 -15.69
CA SER A 353 -0.72 -0.57 -16.52
C SER A 353 -1.64 -1.73 -16.15
N MET A 354 -2.94 -1.51 -16.15
CA MET A 354 -3.92 -2.54 -15.82
C MET A 354 -5.04 -2.54 -16.85
N PHE A 355 -5.35 -3.71 -17.40
CA PHE A 355 -6.49 -3.91 -18.27
C PHE A 355 -7.43 -4.94 -17.65
N ALA A 356 -8.71 -4.60 -17.51
CA ALA A 356 -9.74 -5.55 -17.14
C ALA A 356 -10.29 -6.24 -18.40
N VAL A 357 -10.29 -7.57 -18.39
CA VAL A 357 -10.71 -8.38 -19.54
C VAL A 357 -11.93 -9.21 -19.12
N PHE A 358 -13.08 -8.86 -19.69
CA PHE A 358 -14.35 -9.54 -19.45
C PHE A 358 -14.60 -10.53 -20.59
N ASP A 359 -14.10 -11.74 -20.45
CA ASP A 359 -14.39 -12.86 -21.35
C ASP A 359 -15.65 -13.62 -20.89
N GLY A 360 -16.06 -14.67 -21.63
CA GLY A 360 -17.30 -15.39 -21.39
C GLY A 360 -17.44 -16.04 -20.00
N GLU A 361 -16.35 -16.21 -19.24
CA GLU A 361 -16.35 -16.81 -17.91
C GLU A 361 -16.20 -15.78 -16.78
N SER A 362 -16.24 -14.50 -17.10
CA SER A 362 -15.94 -13.40 -16.16
C SER A 362 -17.04 -13.18 -15.14
N CYS A 363 -16.62 -12.85 -13.91
CA CYS A 363 -17.46 -12.55 -12.76
C CYS A 363 -17.05 -11.22 -12.11
N PHE A 364 -17.20 -10.09 -12.81
CA PHE A 364 -16.98 -8.76 -12.22
C PHE A 364 -18.25 -8.30 -11.50
N ALA A 365 -18.44 -8.79 -10.27
CA ALA A 365 -19.60 -8.48 -9.46
C ALA A 365 -19.20 -7.99 -8.07
N GLY A 366 -19.89 -6.97 -7.56
CA GLY A 366 -19.69 -6.44 -6.22
C GLY A 366 -18.22 -6.07 -5.93
N THR A 367 -17.65 -6.64 -4.88
CA THR A 367 -16.23 -6.42 -4.50
C THR A 367 -15.27 -6.71 -5.66
N LEU A 368 -15.54 -7.73 -6.51
CA LEU A 368 -14.68 -8.03 -7.66
C LEU A 368 -14.81 -7.00 -8.80
N ALA A 369 -15.89 -6.23 -8.86
CA ALA A 369 -16.02 -5.13 -9.81
C ALA A 369 -15.01 -4.00 -9.55
N GLU A 370 -14.46 -3.87 -8.32
CA GLU A 370 -13.39 -2.93 -8.01
C GLU A 370 -12.14 -3.13 -8.87
N LEU A 371 -11.87 -4.37 -9.32
CA LEU A 371 -10.77 -4.67 -10.23
C LEU A 371 -10.98 -4.05 -11.62
N ALA A 372 -12.21 -4.00 -12.09
CA ALA A 372 -12.53 -3.34 -13.36
C ALA A 372 -12.31 -1.84 -13.29
N PHE A 373 -12.70 -1.19 -12.18
CA PHE A 373 -12.52 0.24 -11.98
C PHE A 373 -11.08 0.62 -11.56
N ALA A 374 -10.27 -0.33 -11.09
CA ALA A 374 -8.85 -0.11 -10.86
C ALA A 374 -8.04 -0.13 -12.17
N ALA A 375 -8.59 -0.72 -13.24
CA ALA A 375 -7.95 -0.84 -14.53
C ALA A 375 -7.89 0.51 -15.28
N ASP A 376 -6.84 0.70 -16.07
CA ASP A 376 -6.69 1.87 -16.95
C ASP A 376 -7.56 1.75 -18.21
N ARG A 377 -7.87 0.51 -18.61
CA ARG A 377 -8.79 0.16 -19.72
C ARG A 377 -9.53 -1.12 -19.37
N SER A 378 -10.73 -1.26 -19.93
CA SER A 378 -11.57 -2.45 -19.79
C SER A 378 -12.18 -2.85 -21.13
N TYR A 379 -12.13 -4.14 -21.43
CA TYR A 379 -12.65 -4.74 -22.67
C TYR A 379 -13.68 -5.80 -22.29
N MET A 380 -14.89 -5.70 -22.80
CA MET A 380 -15.98 -6.59 -22.45
C MET A 380 -16.56 -7.25 -23.71
N LEU A 381 -16.53 -8.58 -23.77
CA LEU A 381 -17.07 -9.34 -24.87
C LEU A 381 -18.59 -9.13 -25.02
N ASP A 382 -19.05 -8.59 -26.16
CA ASP A 382 -20.47 -8.51 -26.52
C ASP A 382 -20.90 -9.82 -27.21
N ALA A 383 -21.42 -10.74 -26.45
CA ALA A 383 -21.90 -12.05 -26.91
C ALA A 383 -23.17 -12.48 -26.16
N GLU A 384 -23.92 -13.44 -26.73
CA GLU A 384 -25.11 -14.05 -26.13
C GLU A 384 -24.94 -15.60 -26.07
N PRO A 385 -24.76 -16.22 -24.86
CA PRO A 385 -24.62 -15.58 -23.57
C PRO A 385 -23.24 -14.91 -23.43
N GLY A 386 -23.17 -13.79 -22.70
CA GLY A 386 -21.95 -13.00 -22.50
C GLY A 386 -21.67 -12.67 -21.03
N PRO A 387 -20.50 -12.06 -20.75
CA PRO A 387 -20.17 -11.58 -19.42
C PRO A 387 -21.09 -10.43 -18.99
N SER A 388 -21.15 -10.19 -17.69
CA SER A 388 -21.85 -9.05 -17.13
C SER A 388 -21.04 -8.35 -16.05
N LEU A 389 -21.30 -7.06 -15.86
CA LEU A 389 -20.83 -6.28 -14.71
C LEU A 389 -21.99 -6.09 -13.74
N THR A 390 -21.77 -6.33 -12.45
CA THR A 390 -22.81 -6.08 -11.44
C THR A 390 -22.26 -5.25 -10.29
N LEU A 391 -22.86 -4.08 -10.06
CA LEU A 391 -22.47 -3.18 -8.98
C LEU A 391 -23.28 -3.46 -7.71
N THR A 392 -22.65 -3.26 -6.56
CA THR A 392 -23.28 -3.25 -5.24
C THR A 392 -23.02 -1.92 -4.53
N LYS A 393 -23.64 -1.71 -3.39
CA LYS A 393 -23.35 -0.54 -2.56
C LYS A 393 -21.88 -0.45 -2.14
N ALA A 394 -21.17 -1.59 -2.06
CA ALA A 394 -19.75 -1.64 -1.70
C ALA A 394 -18.88 -0.79 -2.66
N ASN A 395 -19.23 -0.73 -3.95
CA ASN A 395 -18.50 0.05 -4.96
C ASN A 395 -18.61 1.57 -4.78
N PHE A 396 -19.55 2.04 -3.97
CA PHE A 396 -19.79 3.46 -3.73
C PHE A 396 -19.28 3.96 -2.37
N GLY A 397 -18.44 3.19 -1.67
CA GLY A 397 -17.87 3.68 -0.41
C GLY A 397 -17.04 2.72 0.43
N SER A 398 -17.15 1.39 0.26
CA SER A 398 -16.43 0.44 1.12
C SER A 398 -14.93 0.37 0.83
N TYR A 399 -14.52 0.63 -0.41
CA TYR A 399 -13.17 0.45 -0.89
C TYR A 399 -12.59 1.72 -1.54
N PRO A 400 -12.47 2.85 -0.82
CA PRO A 400 -11.90 4.06 -1.39
C PRO A 400 -10.45 3.85 -1.82
N MET A 401 -10.05 4.60 -2.84
CA MET A 401 -8.67 4.76 -3.29
C MET A 401 -7.82 5.45 -2.21
N VAL A 402 -6.50 5.51 -2.41
CA VAL A 402 -5.58 6.17 -1.47
C VAL A 402 -5.88 7.66 -1.24
N ASN A 403 -6.53 8.34 -2.19
CA ASN A 403 -6.97 9.74 -2.05
C ASN A 403 -8.34 9.87 -1.38
N GLY A 404 -9.02 8.75 -1.07
CA GLY A 404 -10.33 8.68 -0.43
C GLY A 404 -11.52 8.82 -1.37
N ASP A 405 -11.33 8.82 -2.69
CA ASP A 405 -12.42 8.76 -3.67
C ASP A 405 -12.79 7.30 -3.96
N THR A 406 -14.03 7.04 -4.38
CA THR A 406 -14.38 5.73 -4.90
C THR A 406 -13.80 5.55 -6.31
N ARG A 407 -13.47 4.30 -6.71
CA ARG A 407 -12.98 4.04 -8.07
C ARG A 407 -14.02 4.37 -9.12
N VAL A 408 -15.29 4.14 -8.82
CA VAL A 408 -16.41 4.57 -9.68
C VAL A 408 -16.38 6.09 -9.88
N SER A 409 -16.23 6.88 -8.81
CA SER A 409 -16.12 8.35 -8.93
C SER A 409 -14.88 8.77 -9.71
N ALA A 410 -13.74 8.14 -9.48
CA ALA A 410 -12.50 8.42 -10.21
C ALA A 410 -12.64 8.10 -11.71
N HIS A 411 -13.31 6.99 -12.05
CA HIS A 411 -13.58 6.58 -13.44
C HIS A 411 -14.33 7.66 -14.22
N TYR A 412 -15.34 8.28 -13.61
CA TYR A 412 -16.15 9.35 -14.21
C TYR A 412 -15.62 10.76 -13.89
N CYS A 413 -14.42 10.90 -13.38
CA CYS A 413 -13.87 12.21 -12.96
C CYS A 413 -14.79 13.02 -12.01
N GLY A 414 -15.57 12.31 -11.19
CA GLY A 414 -16.53 12.89 -10.24
C GLY A 414 -17.96 13.06 -10.78
N GLU A 415 -18.17 12.95 -12.08
CA GLU A 415 -19.48 13.12 -12.73
C GLU A 415 -20.20 11.76 -12.95
N VAL A 416 -20.44 11.01 -11.87
CA VAL A 416 -21.02 9.68 -11.91
C VAL A 416 -22.49 9.75 -12.39
N PRO A 417 -22.86 9.07 -13.51
CA PRO A 417 -24.24 9.00 -13.94
C PRO A 417 -25.07 8.12 -13.00
N GLU A 418 -26.37 8.06 -13.24
CA GLU A 418 -27.22 7.07 -12.57
C GLU A 418 -26.86 5.66 -13.07
N LEU A 419 -26.35 4.83 -12.17
CA LEU A 419 -25.90 3.48 -12.47
C LEU A 419 -26.82 2.43 -11.83
N PRO A 420 -27.14 1.34 -12.54
CA PRO A 420 -27.91 0.25 -11.97
C PRO A 420 -27.10 -0.47 -10.89
N VAL A 421 -27.72 -0.70 -9.72
CA VAL A 421 -27.14 -1.41 -8.58
C VAL A 421 -27.90 -2.70 -8.34
N GLY A 422 -27.19 -3.82 -8.17
CA GLY A 422 -27.79 -5.13 -7.90
C GLY A 422 -28.31 -5.87 -9.13
N SER A 423 -28.19 -5.31 -10.32
CA SER A 423 -28.60 -5.95 -11.58
C SER A 423 -27.43 -6.13 -12.53
N ALA A 424 -27.46 -7.20 -13.32
CA ALA A 424 -26.43 -7.47 -14.33
C ALA A 424 -26.51 -6.43 -15.47
N ILE A 425 -25.37 -5.90 -15.84
CA ILE A 425 -25.15 -4.94 -16.92
C ILE A 425 -24.45 -5.69 -18.04
N SER A 426 -25.12 -5.82 -19.21
CA SER A 426 -24.54 -6.47 -20.40
C SER A 426 -23.43 -5.61 -21.02
N ALA A 427 -22.61 -6.18 -21.90
CA ALA A 427 -21.52 -5.50 -22.59
C ALA A 427 -21.99 -4.21 -23.30
N ARG A 428 -23.03 -4.31 -24.11
CA ARG A 428 -23.63 -3.17 -24.81
C ARG A 428 -24.11 -2.08 -23.84
N ARG A 429 -24.76 -2.47 -22.74
CA ARG A 429 -25.24 -1.51 -21.75
C ARG A 429 -24.09 -0.90 -20.95
N ALA A 430 -23.02 -1.65 -20.69
CA ALA A 430 -21.81 -1.13 -20.04
C ALA A 430 -21.08 -0.10 -20.92
N ASP A 431 -21.02 -0.33 -22.22
CA ASP A 431 -20.47 0.62 -23.20
C ASP A 431 -21.31 1.90 -23.28
N GLU A 432 -22.63 1.79 -23.40
CA GLU A 432 -23.55 2.93 -23.40
C GLU A 432 -23.44 3.79 -22.13
N LEU A 433 -23.20 3.18 -20.99
CA LEU A 433 -23.03 3.86 -19.70
C LEU A 433 -21.59 4.37 -19.49
N GLY A 434 -20.65 4.05 -20.38
CA GLY A 434 -19.24 4.40 -20.24
C GLY A 434 -18.53 3.64 -19.11
N LEU A 435 -19.02 2.45 -18.73
CA LEU A 435 -18.43 1.60 -17.68
C LEU A 435 -17.25 0.78 -18.18
N VAL A 436 -17.14 0.60 -19.50
CA VAL A 436 -16.02 -0.10 -20.16
C VAL A 436 -15.44 0.75 -21.27
N THR A 437 -14.19 0.48 -21.63
CA THR A 437 -13.47 1.21 -22.70
C THR A 437 -14.00 0.80 -24.08
N SER A 438 -14.33 -0.49 -24.24
CA SER A 438 -14.82 -1.06 -25.49
C SER A 438 -15.59 -2.34 -25.22
N ALA A 439 -16.59 -2.62 -26.06
CA ALA A 439 -17.40 -3.83 -26.02
C ALA A 439 -17.45 -4.49 -27.41
N PRO A 440 -16.35 -5.07 -27.89
CA PRO A 440 -16.30 -5.75 -29.19
C PRO A 440 -17.09 -7.05 -29.18
N ASP A 441 -17.57 -7.45 -30.37
CA ASP A 441 -18.23 -8.74 -30.57
C ASP A 441 -17.25 -9.92 -30.50
N ASP A 442 -17.75 -11.13 -30.66
CA ASP A 442 -16.98 -12.37 -30.59
C ASP A 442 -15.95 -12.55 -31.72
N ILE A 443 -16.10 -11.82 -32.82
CA ILE A 443 -15.16 -11.85 -33.94
C ILE A 443 -13.94 -10.98 -33.63
N ASP A 444 -14.15 -9.80 -33.08
CA ASP A 444 -13.12 -8.77 -32.93
C ASP A 444 -12.49 -8.74 -31.52
N PHE A 445 -13.11 -9.34 -30.50
CA PHE A 445 -12.70 -9.23 -29.11
C PHE A 445 -11.25 -9.64 -28.84
N GLU A 446 -10.87 -10.84 -29.27
CA GLU A 446 -9.50 -11.36 -29.02
C GLU A 446 -8.44 -10.51 -29.70
N GLU A 447 -8.71 -10.07 -30.95
CA GLU A 447 -7.79 -9.28 -31.74
C GLU A 447 -7.64 -7.85 -31.16
N GLU A 448 -8.73 -7.20 -30.75
CA GLU A 448 -8.68 -5.87 -30.14
C GLU A 448 -7.90 -5.88 -28.82
N VAL A 449 -8.17 -6.85 -27.95
CA VAL A 449 -7.42 -7.01 -26.68
C VAL A 449 -5.95 -7.27 -26.95
N ARG A 450 -5.62 -8.14 -27.91
CA ARG A 450 -4.23 -8.45 -28.29
C ARG A 450 -3.49 -7.20 -28.77
N ILE A 451 -4.08 -6.44 -29.68
CA ILE A 451 -3.50 -5.20 -30.22
C ILE A 451 -3.27 -4.19 -29.09
N ALA A 452 -4.27 -4.00 -28.21
CA ALA A 452 -4.17 -3.07 -27.10
C ALA A 452 -3.03 -3.45 -26.13
N ILE A 453 -2.84 -4.74 -25.86
CA ILE A 453 -1.72 -5.25 -25.05
C ILE A 453 -0.38 -4.95 -25.73
N GLU A 454 -0.21 -5.32 -27.01
CA GLU A 454 1.02 -5.12 -27.76
C GLU A 454 1.43 -3.64 -27.84
N GLU A 455 0.47 -2.75 -28.07
CA GLU A 455 0.68 -1.31 -28.05
C GLU A 455 1.14 -0.84 -26.67
N ARG A 456 0.41 -1.20 -25.59
CA ARG A 456 0.70 -0.74 -24.23
C ARG A 456 2.10 -1.16 -23.76
N VAL A 457 2.49 -2.41 -23.99
CA VAL A 457 3.81 -2.91 -23.56
C VAL A 457 4.97 -2.40 -24.40
N SER A 458 4.69 -1.74 -25.53
CA SER A 458 5.70 -1.11 -26.38
C SER A 458 6.10 0.30 -25.96
N LEU A 459 5.30 0.94 -25.08
CA LEU A 459 5.48 2.33 -24.66
C LEU A 459 6.52 2.47 -23.54
N SER A 460 7.11 3.68 -23.41
CA SER A 460 8.08 3.97 -22.35
C SER A 460 7.51 3.72 -20.95
N PRO A 461 8.14 2.85 -20.14
CA PRO A 461 7.69 2.57 -18.77
C PRO A 461 7.63 3.82 -17.88
N ASP A 462 8.61 4.71 -18.02
CA ASP A 462 8.69 5.95 -17.23
C ASP A 462 7.55 6.90 -17.60
N ALA A 463 7.28 7.08 -18.91
CA ALA A 463 6.19 7.93 -19.37
C ALA A 463 4.81 7.39 -18.96
N LEU A 464 4.60 6.07 -19.06
CA LEU A 464 3.37 5.43 -18.60
C LEU A 464 3.17 5.62 -17.09
N THR A 465 4.22 5.46 -16.29
CA THR A 465 4.14 5.68 -14.83
C THR A 465 3.66 7.08 -14.48
N GLY A 466 4.24 8.11 -15.11
CA GLY A 466 3.83 9.51 -14.87
C GLY A 466 2.43 9.82 -15.37
N MET A 467 2.05 9.30 -16.55
CA MET A 467 0.72 9.44 -17.12
C MET A 467 -0.35 8.79 -16.23
N GLU A 468 -0.17 7.53 -15.89
CA GLU A 468 -1.11 6.76 -15.07
C GLU A 468 -1.30 7.39 -13.69
N ALA A 469 -0.20 7.81 -13.01
CA ALA A 469 -0.27 8.51 -11.74
C ALA A 469 -1.04 9.84 -11.83
N SER A 470 -1.00 10.52 -12.99
CA SER A 470 -1.74 11.77 -13.21
C SER A 470 -3.21 11.54 -13.52
N LEU A 471 -3.55 10.45 -14.24
CA LEU A 471 -4.93 10.14 -14.65
C LEU A 471 -5.75 9.44 -13.55
N ARG A 472 -5.15 8.52 -12.78
CA ARG A 472 -5.85 7.75 -11.74
C ARG A 472 -6.38 8.60 -10.60
N PHE A 473 -5.68 9.70 -10.26
CA PHE A 473 -6.04 10.54 -9.12
C PHE A 473 -6.66 11.86 -9.59
N THR A 474 -7.97 11.85 -9.79
CA THR A 474 -8.75 13.03 -10.13
C THR A 474 -9.26 13.76 -8.87
N GLY A 475 -9.76 14.99 -9.01
CA GLY A 475 -10.47 15.70 -7.93
C GLY A 475 -9.56 16.36 -6.89
N LYS A 476 -9.94 16.39 -5.69
CA LYS A 476 -9.49 16.98 -4.40
C LYS A 476 -8.33 18.00 -4.37
N GLU A 477 -7.35 17.93 -5.25
CA GLU A 477 -6.32 18.96 -5.42
C GLU A 477 -6.83 20.04 -6.39
N ASN A 478 -6.41 21.29 -6.21
CA ASN A 478 -6.68 22.33 -7.20
C ASN A 478 -5.79 22.15 -8.45
N MET A 479 -6.18 22.76 -9.57
CA MET A 479 -5.48 22.65 -10.85
C MET A 479 -3.99 23.03 -10.73
N ALA A 480 -3.67 24.10 -10.01
CA ALA A 480 -2.29 24.56 -9.88
C ALA A 480 -1.41 23.54 -9.14
N THR A 481 -1.88 22.98 -8.02
CA THR A 481 -1.12 21.94 -7.28
C THR A 481 -1.01 20.66 -8.08
N ARG A 482 -2.02 20.28 -8.86
CA ARG A 482 -1.92 19.12 -9.76
C ARG A 482 -0.89 19.33 -10.85
N VAL A 483 -0.86 20.51 -11.48
CA VAL A 483 0.12 20.82 -12.54
C VAL A 483 1.53 20.91 -11.97
N PHE A 484 1.75 21.70 -10.93
CA PHE A 484 3.11 21.96 -10.44
C PHE A 484 3.62 20.94 -9.42
N GLY A 485 2.77 20.44 -8.55
CA GLY A 485 3.16 19.49 -7.51
C GLY A 485 3.14 18.03 -7.98
N ARG A 486 2.42 17.69 -9.05
CA ARG A 486 2.30 16.33 -9.56
C ARG A 486 2.83 16.19 -10.99
N LEU A 487 2.18 16.80 -11.99
CA LEU A 487 2.55 16.63 -13.40
C LEU A 487 3.98 17.12 -13.65
N THR A 488 4.34 18.32 -13.20
CA THR A 488 5.70 18.87 -13.37
C THR A 488 6.74 18.01 -12.61
N ALA A 489 6.42 17.48 -11.43
CA ALA A 489 7.32 16.62 -10.69
C ALA A 489 7.60 15.30 -11.44
N TRP A 490 6.58 14.66 -12.01
CA TRP A 490 6.76 13.48 -12.88
C TRP A 490 7.55 13.81 -14.14
N GLN A 491 7.24 14.91 -14.82
CA GLN A 491 7.95 15.33 -16.02
C GLN A 491 9.42 15.65 -15.73
N ASN A 492 9.72 16.30 -14.61
CA ASN A 492 11.09 16.57 -14.17
C ASN A 492 11.89 15.26 -13.99
N TRP A 493 11.27 14.24 -13.36
CA TRP A 493 11.88 12.92 -13.22
C TRP A 493 12.06 12.23 -14.57
N ILE A 494 11.04 12.25 -15.47
CA ILE A 494 11.08 11.60 -16.79
C ILE A 494 12.21 12.19 -17.65
N PHE A 495 12.41 13.50 -17.63
CA PHE A 495 13.41 14.18 -18.45
C PHE A 495 14.87 13.81 -18.13
N ILE A 496 15.15 13.23 -16.98
CA ILE A 496 16.50 12.74 -16.65
C ILE A 496 16.64 11.22 -16.82
N ARG A 497 15.57 10.51 -17.20
CA ARG A 497 15.58 9.06 -17.32
C ARG A 497 16.22 8.61 -18.63
N PRO A 498 17.03 7.50 -18.62
CA PRO A 498 17.61 6.94 -19.84
C PRO A 498 16.60 6.64 -20.94
N ASN A 499 15.38 6.24 -20.60
CA ASN A 499 14.29 5.98 -21.55
C ASN A 499 13.88 7.22 -22.36
N ALA A 500 14.07 8.42 -21.81
CA ALA A 500 13.82 9.67 -22.52
C ALA A 500 15.08 10.22 -23.20
N VAL A 501 16.20 10.37 -22.45
CA VAL A 501 17.37 11.15 -22.90
C VAL A 501 18.65 10.34 -23.10
N GLY A 502 18.65 9.03 -22.80
CA GLY A 502 19.80 8.15 -23.06
C GLY A 502 20.11 8.01 -24.55
N GLU A 503 21.21 7.35 -24.89
CA GLU A 503 21.69 7.17 -26.28
C GLU A 503 20.60 6.59 -27.21
N HIS A 504 19.81 5.65 -26.71
CA HIS A 504 18.69 5.04 -27.41
C HIS A 504 17.32 5.49 -26.89
N GLY A 505 17.28 6.56 -26.08
CA GLY A 505 16.06 7.12 -25.53
C GLY A 505 15.19 7.81 -26.58
N ALA A 506 13.89 7.89 -26.28
CA ALA A 506 12.90 8.35 -27.27
C ALA A 506 13.18 9.74 -27.84
N LEU A 507 13.67 10.70 -27.04
CA LEU A 507 14.00 12.05 -27.51
C LEU A 507 15.24 12.07 -28.44
N LYS A 508 16.19 11.15 -28.24
CA LYS A 508 17.40 11.08 -29.07
C LYS A 508 17.16 10.45 -30.43
N VAL A 509 16.29 9.44 -30.50
CA VAL A 509 16.02 8.71 -31.75
C VAL A 509 14.84 9.30 -32.53
N TYR A 510 14.12 10.29 -31.94
CA TYR A 510 13.01 10.92 -32.65
C TYR A 510 13.44 11.52 -33.99
N GLY A 511 12.72 11.18 -35.06
CA GLY A 511 13.00 11.64 -36.41
C GLY A 511 14.17 10.95 -37.11
N THR A 512 14.87 10.00 -36.49
CA THR A 512 16.00 9.27 -37.12
C THR A 512 15.58 7.99 -37.86
N GLY A 513 14.32 7.57 -37.72
CA GLY A 513 13.82 6.29 -38.22
C GLY A 513 14.15 5.09 -37.33
N SER A 514 14.92 5.29 -36.25
CA SER A 514 15.25 4.24 -35.29
C SER A 514 14.17 4.14 -34.23
N LYS A 515 13.93 2.92 -33.69
CA LYS A 515 13.05 2.72 -32.55
C LYS A 515 13.82 2.94 -31.24
N ALA A 516 13.17 3.58 -30.26
CA ALA A 516 13.71 3.71 -28.90
C ALA A 516 13.89 2.33 -28.26
N LYS A 517 14.93 2.21 -27.40
CA LYS A 517 15.15 1.04 -26.54
C LYS A 517 14.98 1.46 -25.10
N PHE A 518 14.14 0.73 -24.36
CA PHE A 518 13.78 1.06 -22.99
C PHE A 518 14.34 0.05 -22.00
N ASN A 519 14.70 0.54 -20.81
CA ASN A 519 14.76 -0.28 -19.62
C ASN A 519 13.31 -0.50 -19.14
N TRP A 520 12.87 -1.74 -19.12
CA TRP A 520 11.48 -2.11 -18.89
C TRP A 520 11.09 -2.18 -17.41
N GLU A 521 12.05 -2.07 -16.48
CA GLU A 521 11.74 -2.07 -15.05
C GLU A 521 10.76 -0.94 -14.68
N ARG A 522 9.69 -1.29 -13.97
CA ARG A 522 8.67 -0.39 -13.46
C ARG A 522 8.94 -0.05 -11.99
N VAL A 523 8.66 1.21 -11.64
CA VAL A 523 8.86 1.73 -10.28
C VAL A 523 7.62 1.60 -9.41
#